data_6e13ff1601b7bdc0265206f8cbf2a9c8
#
_entry.id   6e13ff1601b7bdc0265206f8cbf2a9c8
#
_cell.length_a   1.000
_cell.length_b   1.000
_cell.length_c   1.000
_cell.angle_alpha   90.00
_cell.angle_beta   90.00
_cell.angle_gamma   90.00
#
_symmetry.space_group_name_H-M   'P 1'
#
loop_
_entity.id
_entity.type
_entity.pdbx_description
1 polymer ?
#
loop_
_entity_poly.entity_id
_entity_poly.type
_entity_poly.pdbx_seq_one_letter_code
_entity_poly.pdbx_strand_id
1 'polypeptide(L)'
;MLEIRGLSFSYGARAGAVLRSVDLELGAGEIGVLLGRNGSGKTTLFKNILGLLRPSAGTVSLDGRDLLGMSGRERAGLTAYVPQNIRFGELTVFESVLMGRVSSFGFRAGKEDKAVAERIISEMHLENFAHRNAARLSGGERQKVAIARALAQEPRLLVFDEPTGNLDIANEQLIMEEAMKLAREKRVGVLCSLHDLNQAMNFGDRFYFLKDGGVKYSGGKEQFTEAVINDVFGIDVRIINHEGENIILGGKKNET
;
A
#
# COMPACT_ATOMS: atom_id res chain seq x y z
N MET A 1 8.47 12.53 3.83
CA MET A 1 8.10 11.77 5.04
C MET A 1 6.61 11.90 5.27
N LEU A 2 5.88 10.79 5.39
CA LEU A 2 4.48 10.77 5.81
C LEU A 2 4.41 10.89 7.33
N GLU A 3 3.55 11.74 7.83
CA GLU A 3 3.29 11.90 9.27
C GLU A 3 1.78 11.99 9.52
N ILE A 4 1.28 11.16 10.41
CA ILE A 4 -0.11 11.12 10.84
C ILE A 4 -0.13 11.34 12.35
N ARG A 5 -0.97 12.27 12.85
CA ARG A 5 -1.11 12.58 14.26
C ARG A 5 -2.57 12.60 14.69
N GLY A 6 -2.91 11.77 15.66
CA GLY A 6 -4.21 11.72 16.31
C GLY A 6 -5.39 11.45 15.38
N LEU A 7 -5.18 10.77 14.24
CA LEU A 7 -6.20 10.59 13.21
C LEU A 7 -7.32 9.70 13.71
N SER A 8 -8.54 10.25 13.69
CA SER A 8 -9.76 9.55 14.10
C SER A 8 -10.83 9.63 13.02
N PHE A 9 -11.61 8.55 12.87
CA PHE A 9 -12.67 8.49 11.85
C PHE A 9 -13.84 7.59 12.24
N SER A 10 -15.05 8.02 11.86
CA SER A 10 -16.30 7.24 11.94
C SER A 10 -17.08 7.41 10.64
N TYR A 11 -17.77 6.35 10.18
CA TYR A 11 -18.62 6.42 8.97
C TYR A 11 -19.92 7.22 9.16
N GLY A 12 -20.28 7.54 10.37
CA GLY A 12 -21.46 8.34 10.67
C GLY A 12 -21.54 8.67 12.16
N ALA A 13 -22.38 9.66 12.52
CA ALA A 13 -22.49 10.18 13.88
C ALA A 13 -22.95 9.11 14.91
N ARG A 14 -23.67 8.07 14.45
CA ARG A 14 -24.15 6.96 15.31
C ARG A 14 -23.28 5.70 15.18
N ALA A 15 -22.35 5.67 14.22
CA ALA A 15 -21.42 4.57 14.06
C ALA A 15 -20.27 4.74 15.05
N GLY A 16 -19.82 3.66 15.65
CA GLY A 16 -18.62 3.67 16.50
C GLY A 16 -17.39 4.14 15.73
N ALA A 17 -16.40 4.68 16.43
CA ALA A 17 -15.14 5.09 15.82
C ALA A 17 -14.41 3.87 15.22
N VAL A 18 -14.11 3.96 13.92
CA VAL A 18 -13.35 2.94 13.17
C VAL A 18 -11.85 3.18 13.33
N LEU A 19 -11.43 4.47 13.35
CA LEU A 19 -10.07 4.85 13.68
C LEU A 19 -10.08 5.74 14.94
N ARG A 20 -9.10 5.50 15.82
CA ARG A 20 -9.03 6.12 17.14
C ARG A 20 -7.61 6.61 17.38
N SER A 21 -7.39 7.91 17.24
CA SER A 21 -6.11 8.56 17.54
C SER A 21 -4.90 7.82 16.94
N VAL A 22 -4.95 7.56 15.63
CA VAL A 22 -3.86 6.86 14.94
C VAL A 22 -2.69 7.81 14.75
N ASP A 23 -1.51 7.37 15.20
CA ASP A 23 -0.22 8.01 14.96
C ASP A 23 0.66 7.08 14.11
N LEU A 24 1.31 7.64 13.07
CA LEU A 24 2.16 6.89 12.16
C LEU A 24 3.17 7.83 11.48
N GLU A 25 4.41 7.37 11.33
CA GLU A 25 5.46 8.07 10.60
C GLU A 25 6.14 7.12 9.61
N LEU A 26 6.38 7.57 8.38
CA LEU A 26 7.06 6.79 7.35
C LEU A 26 8.03 7.68 6.57
N GLY A 27 9.28 7.24 6.45
CA GLY A 27 10.34 7.93 5.71
C GLY A 27 10.19 7.84 4.19
N ALA A 28 10.93 8.69 3.49
CA ALA A 28 11.04 8.61 2.03
C ALA A 28 11.89 7.39 1.63
N GLY A 29 11.33 6.53 0.78
CA GLY A 29 11.98 5.29 0.36
C GLY A 29 11.84 4.14 1.37
N GLU A 30 11.19 4.37 2.53
CA GLU A 30 10.83 3.31 3.47
C GLU A 30 9.56 2.57 3.04
N ILE A 31 9.50 1.30 3.40
CA ILE A 31 8.35 0.44 3.24
C ILE A 31 7.72 0.20 4.61
N GLY A 32 6.58 0.85 4.85
CA GLY A 32 5.74 0.65 6.03
C GLY A 32 4.69 -0.43 5.77
N VAL A 33 4.57 -1.40 6.66
CA VAL A 33 3.57 -2.45 6.56
C VAL A 33 2.52 -2.29 7.65
N LEU A 34 1.26 -2.14 7.24
CA LEU A 34 0.11 -2.04 8.12
C LEU A 34 -0.50 -3.43 8.32
N LEU A 35 -0.42 -3.95 9.53
CA LEU A 35 -0.84 -5.28 9.94
C LEU A 35 -2.04 -5.21 10.87
N GLY A 36 -2.91 -6.20 10.83
CA GLY A 36 -4.09 -6.27 11.69
C GLY A 36 -5.19 -7.14 11.10
N ARG A 37 -6.12 -7.56 11.93
CA ARG A 37 -7.25 -8.41 11.54
C ARG A 37 -8.13 -7.73 10.48
N ASN A 38 -8.93 -8.55 9.77
CA ASN A 38 -9.96 -8.01 8.89
C ASN A 38 -10.94 -7.15 9.70
N GLY A 39 -11.29 -5.98 9.17
CA GLY A 39 -12.14 -5.02 9.86
C GLY A 39 -11.42 -4.13 10.89
N SER A 40 -10.11 -4.24 11.08
CA SER A 40 -9.36 -3.38 12.02
C SER A 40 -9.25 -1.91 11.60
N GLY A 41 -9.59 -1.58 10.35
CA GLY A 41 -9.57 -0.21 9.84
C GLY A 41 -8.47 0.12 8.82
N LYS A 42 -7.67 -0.87 8.34
CA LYS A 42 -6.56 -0.66 7.39
C LYS A 42 -6.98 0.13 6.15
N THR A 43 -7.94 -0.36 5.39
CA THR A 43 -8.48 0.33 4.20
C THR A 43 -9.08 1.69 4.54
N THR A 44 -9.69 1.83 5.71
CA THR A 44 -10.23 3.11 6.18
C THR A 44 -9.11 4.11 6.44
N LEU A 45 -8.01 3.69 7.05
CA LEU A 45 -6.82 4.53 7.25
C LEU A 45 -6.24 4.97 5.90
N PHE A 46 -6.06 4.07 4.95
CA PHE A 46 -5.60 4.40 3.60
C PHE A 46 -6.50 5.42 2.91
N LYS A 47 -7.82 5.24 2.98
CA LYS A 47 -8.78 6.20 2.39
C LYS A 47 -8.72 7.59 3.05
N ASN A 48 -8.44 7.67 4.34
CA ASN A 48 -8.22 8.94 5.02
C ASN A 48 -6.91 9.61 4.56
N ILE A 49 -5.80 8.87 4.48
CA ILE A 49 -4.52 9.38 3.97
C ILE A 49 -4.67 9.93 2.55
N LEU A 50 -5.37 9.18 1.69
CA LEU A 50 -5.63 9.56 0.31
C LEU A 50 -6.69 10.67 0.16
N GLY A 51 -7.32 11.09 1.27
CA GLY A 51 -8.40 12.09 1.29
C GLY A 51 -9.67 11.67 0.56
N LEU A 52 -9.86 10.37 0.39
CA LEU A 52 -11.12 9.77 -0.09
C LEU A 52 -12.19 9.74 1.01
N LEU A 53 -11.75 9.76 2.26
CA LEU A 53 -12.56 9.96 3.45
C LEU A 53 -12.00 11.14 4.24
N ARG A 54 -12.86 11.91 4.90
CA ARG A 54 -12.44 13.06 5.73
C ARG A 54 -12.41 12.61 7.19
N PRO A 55 -11.26 12.66 7.88
CA PRO A 55 -11.18 12.30 9.28
C PRO A 55 -12.00 13.27 10.16
N SER A 56 -12.46 12.79 11.30
CA SER A 56 -13.16 13.61 12.30
C SER A 56 -12.20 14.42 13.17
N ALA A 57 -10.94 13.96 13.30
CA ALA A 57 -9.88 14.62 14.03
C ALA A 57 -8.50 14.15 13.53
N GLY A 58 -7.46 14.90 13.87
CA GLY A 58 -6.08 14.60 13.53
C GLY A 58 -5.61 15.26 12.24
N THR A 59 -4.34 15.01 11.92
CA THR A 59 -3.65 15.58 10.75
C THR A 59 -2.95 14.50 9.95
N VAL A 60 -2.79 14.74 8.65
CA VAL A 60 -2.00 13.91 7.72
C VAL A 60 -1.12 14.84 6.92
N SER A 61 0.18 14.74 7.07
CA SER A 61 1.14 15.54 6.30
C SER A 61 2.11 14.65 5.52
N LEU A 62 2.53 15.13 4.36
CA LEU A 62 3.55 14.50 3.53
C LEU A 62 4.60 15.55 3.14
N ASP A 63 5.85 15.33 3.53
CA ASP A 63 6.95 16.28 3.37
C ASP A 63 6.60 17.68 3.94
N GLY A 64 5.94 17.71 5.12
CA GLY A 64 5.50 18.92 5.81
C GLY A 64 4.26 19.60 5.20
N ARG A 65 3.66 19.06 4.15
CA ARG A 65 2.46 19.59 3.48
C ARG A 65 1.20 18.89 3.99
N ASP A 66 0.21 19.65 4.43
CA ASP A 66 -1.08 19.09 4.89
C ASP A 66 -1.87 18.50 3.72
N LEU A 67 -1.98 17.15 3.69
CA LEU A 67 -2.73 16.45 2.64
C LEU A 67 -4.24 16.67 2.76
N LEU A 68 -4.77 16.93 3.94
CA LEU A 68 -6.22 17.08 4.15
C LEU A 68 -6.76 18.41 3.61
N GLY A 69 -5.91 19.44 3.62
CA GLY A 69 -6.23 20.78 3.06
C GLY A 69 -6.07 20.89 1.55
N MET A 70 -5.42 19.91 0.89
CA MET A 70 -5.18 19.92 -0.56
C MET A 70 -6.42 19.61 -1.37
N SER A 71 -6.50 20.17 -2.58
CA SER A 71 -7.42 19.70 -3.62
C SER A 71 -7.10 18.24 -4.02
N GLY A 72 -8.09 17.52 -4.57
CA GLY A 72 -7.90 16.16 -5.05
C GLY A 72 -6.79 16.06 -6.11
N ARG A 73 -6.63 17.06 -6.98
CA ARG A 73 -5.59 17.09 -8.01
C ARG A 73 -4.18 17.27 -7.42
N GLU A 74 -4.02 18.19 -6.48
CA GLU A 74 -2.73 18.40 -5.80
C GLU A 74 -2.30 17.15 -5.03
N ARG A 75 -3.23 16.54 -4.30
CA ARG A 75 -2.99 15.31 -3.56
C ARG A 75 -2.64 14.15 -4.50
N ALA A 76 -3.35 14.01 -5.63
CA ALA A 76 -3.05 13.01 -6.65
C ALA A 76 -1.67 13.24 -7.32
N GLY A 77 -1.08 14.42 -7.27
CA GLY A 77 0.31 14.68 -7.67
C GLY A 77 1.35 14.18 -6.65
N LEU A 78 0.94 13.80 -5.43
CA LEU A 78 1.84 13.40 -4.35
C LEU A 78 1.62 11.95 -3.91
N THR A 79 0.39 11.44 -4.03
CA THR A 79 0.02 10.12 -3.51
C THR A 79 -0.56 9.26 -4.62
N ALA A 80 -0.16 8.00 -4.70
CA ALA A 80 -0.77 7.02 -5.60
C ALA A 80 -1.34 5.85 -4.82
N TYR A 81 -2.32 5.17 -5.41
CA TYR A 81 -3.08 4.10 -4.76
C TYR A 81 -3.24 2.89 -5.67
N VAL A 82 -2.88 1.74 -5.15
CA VAL A 82 -3.17 0.43 -5.76
C VAL A 82 -4.19 -0.27 -4.86
N PRO A 83 -5.46 -0.35 -5.28
CA PRO A 83 -6.51 -0.99 -4.50
C PRO A 83 -6.45 -2.51 -4.59
N GLN A 84 -7.05 -3.19 -3.64
CA GLN A 84 -7.20 -4.64 -3.64
C GLN A 84 -7.91 -5.18 -4.90
N ASN A 85 -8.95 -4.48 -5.35
CA ASN A 85 -9.71 -4.85 -6.56
C ASN A 85 -9.42 -3.87 -7.70
N ILE A 86 -8.79 -4.37 -8.75
CA ILE A 86 -8.34 -3.58 -9.88
C ILE A 86 -9.33 -3.72 -11.05
N ARG A 87 -9.77 -2.58 -11.60
CA ARG A 87 -10.61 -2.52 -12.80
C ARG A 87 -10.00 -1.54 -13.79
N PHE A 88 -9.81 -1.98 -15.03
CA PHE A 88 -9.22 -1.17 -16.11
C PHE A 88 -10.24 -0.71 -17.16
N GLY A 89 -11.44 -1.30 -17.20
CA GLY A 89 -12.39 -1.08 -18.30
C GLY A 89 -11.83 -1.62 -19.62
N GLU A 90 -12.09 -0.91 -20.70
CA GLU A 90 -11.65 -1.27 -22.07
C GLU A 90 -10.31 -0.63 -22.48
N LEU A 91 -9.53 -0.15 -21.52
CA LEU A 91 -8.24 0.50 -21.80
C LEU A 91 -7.17 -0.52 -22.15
N THR A 92 -6.27 -0.15 -23.06
CA THR A 92 -5.00 -0.84 -23.26
C THR A 92 -4.08 -0.67 -22.04
N VAL A 93 -3.02 -1.48 -21.95
CA VAL A 93 -1.98 -1.32 -20.92
C VAL A 93 -1.38 0.08 -20.98
N PHE A 94 -0.99 0.54 -22.17
CA PHE A 94 -0.42 1.87 -22.36
C PHE A 94 -1.38 2.98 -21.87
N GLU A 95 -2.62 2.93 -22.30
CA GLU A 95 -3.63 3.91 -21.86
C GLU A 95 -3.87 3.85 -20.36
N SER A 96 -3.90 2.65 -19.77
CA SER A 96 -4.05 2.45 -18.33
C SER A 96 -2.90 3.06 -17.53
N VAL A 97 -1.65 2.90 -17.98
CA VAL A 97 -0.46 3.48 -17.36
C VAL A 97 -0.44 5.00 -17.57
N LEU A 98 -0.77 5.47 -18.78
CA LEU A 98 -0.87 6.91 -19.09
C LEU A 98 -1.93 7.62 -18.21
N MET A 99 -3.00 6.94 -17.82
CA MET A 99 -3.99 7.49 -16.88
C MET A 99 -3.38 7.82 -15.52
N GLY A 100 -2.26 7.23 -15.13
CA GLY A 100 -1.49 7.65 -13.96
C GLY A 100 -1.04 9.12 -14.04
N ARG A 101 -0.85 9.66 -15.22
CA ARG A 101 -0.41 11.05 -15.45
C ARG A 101 -1.53 12.09 -15.41
N VAL A 102 -2.79 11.68 -15.22
CA VAL A 102 -3.97 12.57 -15.33
C VAL A 102 -3.90 13.81 -14.42
N SER A 103 -3.24 13.70 -13.27
CA SER A 103 -3.02 14.85 -12.38
C SER A 103 -2.00 15.85 -12.92
N SER A 104 -1.09 15.42 -13.80
CA SER A 104 0.03 16.21 -14.33
C SER A 104 -0.33 16.94 -15.62
N PHE A 105 -1.09 16.32 -16.54
CA PHE A 105 -1.44 16.96 -17.78
C PHE A 105 -2.74 17.78 -17.68
N GLY A 106 -2.86 18.78 -18.60
CA GLY A 106 -4.05 19.62 -18.70
C GLY A 106 -5.20 18.94 -19.43
N PHE A 107 -5.56 19.47 -20.64
CA PHE A 107 -6.66 18.91 -21.42
C PHE A 107 -6.30 17.61 -22.16
N ARG A 108 -5.01 17.41 -22.49
CA ARG A 108 -4.48 16.21 -23.16
C ARG A 108 -3.09 15.87 -22.64
N ALA A 109 -2.75 14.57 -22.66
CA ALA A 109 -1.40 14.08 -22.38
C ALA A 109 -0.40 14.59 -23.41
N GLY A 110 0.70 15.17 -22.93
CA GLY A 110 1.80 15.68 -23.74
C GLY A 110 2.81 14.58 -24.12
N LYS A 111 3.89 14.99 -24.81
CA LYS A 111 4.99 14.08 -25.16
C LYS A 111 5.69 13.53 -23.91
N GLU A 112 5.88 14.39 -22.91
CA GLU A 112 6.50 14.02 -21.63
C GLU A 112 5.70 12.96 -20.89
N ASP A 113 4.36 13.12 -20.80
CA ASP A 113 3.51 12.14 -20.15
C ASP A 113 3.57 10.76 -20.81
N LYS A 114 3.61 10.74 -22.15
CA LYS A 114 3.76 9.50 -22.92
C LYS A 114 5.12 8.86 -22.67
N ALA A 115 6.20 9.65 -22.66
CA ALA A 115 7.55 9.15 -22.37
C ALA A 115 7.67 8.56 -20.97
N VAL A 116 7.02 9.18 -19.96
CA VAL A 116 6.94 8.61 -18.59
C VAL A 116 6.20 7.27 -18.62
N ALA A 117 5.05 7.18 -19.31
CA ALA A 117 4.29 5.94 -19.38
C ALA A 117 5.08 4.82 -20.07
N GLU A 118 5.77 5.11 -21.20
CA GLU A 118 6.62 4.17 -21.92
C GLU A 118 7.78 3.68 -21.05
N ARG A 119 8.46 4.58 -20.34
CA ARG A 119 9.53 4.25 -19.41
C ARG A 119 9.05 3.30 -18.30
N ILE A 120 7.92 3.60 -17.64
CA ILE A 120 7.39 2.75 -16.58
C ILE A 120 6.93 1.39 -17.12
N ILE A 121 6.35 1.34 -18.31
CA ILE A 121 5.99 0.08 -18.98
C ILE A 121 7.24 -0.78 -19.19
N SER A 122 8.35 -0.20 -19.60
CA SER A 122 9.62 -0.92 -19.76
C SER A 122 10.21 -1.35 -18.42
N GLU A 123 10.25 -0.47 -17.41
CA GLU A 123 10.71 -0.79 -16.06
C GLU A 123 9.92 -1.95 -15.40
N MET A 124 8.65 -2.14 -15.78
CA MET A 124 7.77 -3.20 -15.28
C MET A 124 7.66 -4.41 -16.24
N HIS A 125 8.48 -4.46 -17.29
CA HIS A 125 8.50 -5.55 -18.30
C HIS A 125 7.12 -5.82 -18.92
N LEU A 126 6.41 -4.75 -19.32
CA LEU A 126 5.07 -4.79 -19.89
C LEU A 126 5.02 -4.45 -21.39
N GLU A 127 6.16 -4.27 -22.08
CA GLU A 127 6.26 -3.81 -23.47
C GLU A 127 5.44 -4.69 -24.42
N ASN A 128 5.53 -6.01 -24.25
CA ASN A 128 4.83 -6.98 -25.09
C ASN A 128 3.30 -6.94 -24.94
N PHE A 129 2.81 -6.25 -23.91
CA PHE A 129 1.40 -6.11 -23.59
C PHE A 129 0.87 -4.70 -23.83
N ALA A 130 1.73 -3.73 -24.20
CA ALA A 130 1.41 -2.29 -24.22
C ALA A 130 0.09 -1.97 -24.97
N HIS A 131 -0.17 -2.67 -26.09
CA HIS A 131 -1.37 -2.48 -26.92
C HIS A 131 -2.50 -3.48 -26.64
N ARG A 132 -2.34 -4.39 -25.67
CA ARG A 132 -3.40 -5.33 -25.27
C ARG A 132 -4.38 -4.65 -24.32
N ASN A 133 -5.63 -5.08 -24.36
CA ASN A 133 -6.63 -4.68 -23.38
C ASN A 133 -6.23 -5.18 -21.99
N ALA A 134 -6.08 -4.25 -21.03
CA ALA A 134 -5.60 -4.57 -19.67
C ALA A 134 -6.56 -5.49 -18.90
N ALA A 135 -7.86 -5.47 -19.19
CA ALA A 135 -8.84 -6.34 -18.56
C ALA A 135 -8.71 -7.82 -18.98
N ARG A 136 -8.06 -8.10 -20.11
CA ARG A 136 -7.87 -9.46 -20.68
C ARG A 136 -6.55 -10.10 -20.26
N LEU A 137 -5.75 -9.45 -19.46
CA LEU A 137 -4.48 -9.95 -18.94
C LEU A 137 -4.70 -10.96 -17.79
N SER A 138 -3.69 -11.78 -17.50
CA SER A 138 -3.65 -12.61 -16.30
C SER A 138 -3.71 -11.76 -15.02
N GLY A 139 -3.99 -12.38 -13.88
CA GLY A 139 -4.04 -11.69 -12.59
C GLY A 139 -2.75 -10.92 -12.29
N GLY A 140 -1.58 -11.56 -12.45
CA GLY A 140 -0.27 -10.96 -12.22
C GLY A 140 0.04 -9.82 -13.17
N GLU A 141 -0.23 -9.98 -14.47
CA GLU A 141 -0.05 -8.90 -15.45
C GLU A 141 -0.96 -7.71 -15.14
N ARG A 142 -2.22 -7.93 -14.74
CA ARG A 142 -3.10 -6.85 -14.30
C ARG A 142 -2.56 -6.13 -13.08
N GLN A 143 -1.98 -6.87 -12.13
CA GLN A 143 -1.36 -6.28 -10.94
C GLN A 143 -0.16 -5.41 -11.33
N LYS A 144 0.73 -5.90 -12.21
CA LYS A 144 1.85 -5.10 -12.76
C LYS A 144 1.37 -3.82 -13.43
N VAL A 145 0.29 -3.88 -14.23
CA VAL A 145 -0.30 -2.70 -14.87
C VAL A 145 -0.83 -1.70 -13.84
N ALA A 146 -1.46 -2.15 -12.74
CA ALA A 146 -1.93 -1.27 -11.70
C ALA A 146 -0.80 -0.56 -10.96
N ILE A 147 0.28 -1.29 -10.67
CA ILE A 147 1.50 -0.74 -10.07
C ILE A 147 2.16 0.24 -11.05
N ALA A 148 2.32 -0.13 -12.32
CA ALA A 148 2.85 0.74 -13.35
C ALA A 148 2.06 2.05 -13.46
N ARG A 149 0.73 1.98 -13.45
CA ARG A 149 -0.14 3.16 -13.42
C ARG A 149 0.11 4.04 -12.21
N ALA A 150 0.28 3.44 -11.03
CA ALA A 150 0.55 4.18 -9.81
C ALA A 150 1.95 4.82 -9.82
N LEU A 151 2.97 4.11 -10.32
CA LEU A 151 4.33 4.63 -10.45
C LEU A 151 4.46 5.72 -11.52
N ALA A 152 3.68 5.62 -12.63
CA ALA A 152 3.62 6.65 -13.65
C ALA A 152 3.13 8.01 -13.13
N GLN A 153 2.42 8.04 -12.01
CA GLN A 153 2.01 9.25 -11.32
C GLN A 153 3.20 10.00 -10.70
N GLU A 154 4.38 9.34 -10.59
CA GLU A 154 5.60 9.83 -9.93
C GLU A 154 5.31 10.32 -8.50
N PRO A 155 4.66 9.50 -7.66
CA PRO A 155 4.21 9.90 -6.34
C PRO A 155 5.39 10.04 -5.36
N ARG A 156 5.13 10.72 -4.23
CA ARG A 156 6.00 10.69 -3.04
C ARG A 156 5.61 9.61 -2.06
N LEU A 157 4.32 9.22 -2.08
CA LEU A 157 3.76 8.14 -1.28
C LEU A 157 2.94 7.19 -2.16
N LEU A 158 3.26 5.91 -2.09
CA LEU A 158 2.51 4.84 -2.73
C LEU A 158 1.78 4.03 -1.67
N VAL A 159 0.48 3.88 -1.82
CA VAL A 159 -0.37 3.10 -0.92
C VAL A 159 -0.82 1.83 -1.63
N PHE A 160 -0.53 0.67 -1.03
CA PHE A 160 -0.99 -0.64 -1.48
C PHE A 160 -2.01 -1.22 -0.50
N ASP A 161 -3.23 -1.44 -0.94
CA ASP A 161 -4.26 -2.08 -0.13
C ASP A 161 -4.43 -3.54 -0.56
N GLU A 162 -3.75 -4.46 0.14
CA GLU A 162 -3.76 -5.90 -0.12
C GLU A 162 -3.50 -6.25 -1.60
N PRO A 163 -2.34 -5.85 -2.15
CA PRO A 163 -2.11 -5.88 -3.60
C PRO A 163 -2.04 -7.30 -4.19
N THR A 164 -2.13 -8.33 -3.38
CA THR A 164 -1.73 -9.70 -3.73
C THR A 164 -2.87 -10.73 -3.71
N GLY A 165 -4.09 -10.30 -3.43
CA GLY A 165 -5.23 -11.18 -3.11
C GLY A 165 -5.74 -12.14 -4.20
N ASN A 166 -5.15 -12.22 -5.40
CA ASN A 166 -5.63 -13.07 -6.51
C ASN A 166 -4.50 -13.70 -7.36
N LEU A 167 -3.28 -13.78 -6.82
CA LEU A 167 -2.12 -14.32 -7.54
C LEU A 167 -1.68 -15.65 -6.94
N ASP A 168 -0.96 -16.45 -7.72
CA ASP A 168 -0.17 -17.52 -7.14
C ASP A 168 1.02 -16.92 -6.36
N ILE A 169 1.43 -17.60 -5.30
CA ILE A 169 2.41 -17.12 -4.32
C ILE A 169 3.73 -16.68 -4.97
N ALA A 170 4.21 -17.41 -5.98
CA ALA A 170 5.49 -17.11 -6.63
C ALA A 170 5.44 -15.82 -7.46
N ASN A 171 4.37 -15.62 -8.22
CA ASN A 171 4.17 -14.41 -9.01
C ASN A 171 3.90 -13.19 -8.14
N GLU A 172 3.19 -13.39 -7.03
CA GLU A 172 2.93 -12.35 -6.03
C GLU A 172 4.23 -11.78 -5.47
N GLN A 173 5.12 -12.66 -5.01
CA GLN A 173 6.39 -12.27 -4.42
C GLN A 173 7.26 -11.50 -5.42
N LEU A 174 7.43 -12.02 -6.65
CA LEU A 174 8.22 -11.35 -7.69
C LEU A 174 7.70 -9.94 -8.02
N ILE A 175 6.39 -9.79 -8.17
CA ILE A 175 5.79 -8.48 -8.49
C ILE A 175 5.99 -7.48 -7.35
N MET A 176 5.86 -7.93 -6.10
CA MET A 176 6.07 -7.09 -4.94
C MET A 176 7.53 -6.68 -4.79
N GLU A 177 8.48 -7.62 -4.98
CA GLU A 177 9.91 -7.32 -4.97
C GLU A 177 10.28 -6.25 -6.01
N GLU A 178 9.79 -6.40 -7.24
CA GLU A 178 10.02 -5.46 -8.33
C GLU A 178 9.43 -4.06 -8.02
N ALA A 179 8.20 -4.02 -7.49
CA ALA A 179 7.55 -2.77 -7.12
C ALA A 179 8.27 -2.06 -5.96
N MET A 180 8.68 -2.82 -4.93
CA MET A 180 9.39 -2.26 -3.78
C MET A 180 10.79 -1.79 -4.14
N LYS A 181 11.51 -2.53 -5.01
CA LYS A 181 12.80 -2.11 -5.54
C LYS A 181 12.68 -0.77 -6.27
N LEU A 182 11.74 -0.65 -7.21
CA LEU A 182 11.49 0.60 -7.94
C LEU A 182 11.11 1.75 -7.01
N ALA A 183 10.29 1.50 -5.99
CA ALA A 183 9.91 2.52 -5.03
C ALA A 183 11.13 3.03 -4.24
N ARG A 184 12.02 2.14 -3.80
CA ARG A 184 13.27 2.51 -3.10
C ARG A 184 14.21 3.30 -4.01
N GLU A 185 14.43 2.85 -5.25
CA GLU A 185 15.29 3.55 -6.22
C GLU A 185 14.79 4.97 -6.49
N LYS A 186 13.49 5.17 -6.56
CA LYS A 186 12.84 6.48 -6.78
C LYS A 186 12.61 7.26 -5.47
N ARG A 187 13.00 6.70 -4.31
CA ARG A 187 12.79 7.28 -2.97
C ARG A 187 11.31 7.59 -2.67
N VAL A 188 10.42 6.74 -3.15
CA VAL A 188 8.98 6.79 -2.86
C VAL A 188 8.73 6.07 -1.53
N GLY A 189 8.05 6.71 -0.57
CA GLY A 189 7.56 6.03 0.62
C GLY A 189 6.43 5.06 0.23
N VAL A 190 6.46 3.84 0.74
CA VAL A 190 5.42 2.84 0.47
C VAL A 190 4.70 2.49 1.77
N LEU A 191 3.39 2.61 1.79
CA LEU A 191 2.56 2.11 2.89
C LEU A 191 1.65 1.01 2.35
N CYS A 192 1.86 -0.22 2.79
CA CYS A 192 1.10 -1.37 2.30
C CYS A 192 0.40 -2.13 3.43
N SER A 193 -0.69 -2.82 3.10
CA SER A 193 -1.28 -3.84 3.96
C SER A 193 -0.99 -5.22 3.38
N LEU A 194 -0.57 -6.14 4.24
CA LEU A 194 -0.30 -7.53 3.90
C LEU A 194 -1.01 -8.44 4.90
N HIS A 195 -1.36 -9.65 4.46
CA HIS A 195 -1.97 -10.66 5.33
C HIS A 195 -0.97 -11.68 5.85
N ASP A 196 0.04 -12.00 5.06
CA ASP A 196 1.09 -12.93 5.45
C ASP A 196 2.16 -12.22 6.27
N LEU A 197 2.38 -12.70 7.50
CA LEU A 197 3.32 -12.11 8.44
C LEU A 197 4.79 -12.34 8.01
N ASN A 198 5.09 -13.48 7.39
CA ASN A 198 6.43 -13.76 6.89
C ASN A 198 6.75 -12.86 5.70
N GLN A 199 5.79 -12.71 4.78
CA GLN A 199 5.91 -11.80 3.65
C GLN A 199 6.07 -10.36 4.14
N ALA A 200 5.29 -9.95 5.16
CA ALA A 200 5.45 -8.63 5.78
C ALA A 200 6.87 -8.39 6.28
N MET A 201 7.45 -9.34 7.02
CA MET A 201 8.83 -9.25 7.53
C MET A 201 9.87 -9.15 6.41
N ASN A 202 9.64 -9.81 5.27
CA ASN A 202 10.58 -9.79 4.15
C ASN A 202 10.61 -8.42 3.44
N PHE A 203 9.46 -7.79 3.27
CA PHE A 203 9.35 -6.53 2.51
C PHE A 203 9.48 -5.27 3.37
N GLY A 204 8.99 -5.30 4.62
CA GLY A 204 8.85 -4.12 5.45
C GLY A 204 10.14 -3.66 6.11
N ASP A 205 10.29 -2.34 6.19
CA ASP A 205 11.28 -1.67 7.02
C ASP A 205 10.66 -1.24 8.35
N ARG A 206 9.38 -0.87 8.33
CA ARG A 206 8.61 -0.41 9.49
C ARG A 206 7.23 -1.05 9.54
N PHE A 207 6.78 -1.42 10.74
CA PHE A 207 5.55 -2.17 10.95
C PHE A 207 4.62 -1.43 11.88
N TYR A 208 3.32 -1.47 11.56
CA TYR A 208 2.25 -0.84 12.34
C TYR A 208 1.16 -1.87 12.56
N PHE A 209 0.98 -2.27 13.82
CA PHE A 209 -0.02 -3.26 14.20
C PHE A 209 -1.29 -2.57 14.64
N LEU A 210 -2.32 -2.64 13.78
CA LEU A 210 -3.61 -2.00 13.98
C LEU A 210 -4.56 -2.94 14.74
N LYS A 211 -5.02 -2.49 15.89
CA LYS A 211 -6.00 -3.18 16.73
C LYS A 211 -7.01 -2.18 17.27
N ASP A 212 -8.30 -2.55 17.29
CA ASP A 212 -9.40 -1.74 17.83
C ASP A 212 -9.45 -0.29 17.32
N GLY A 213 -9.03 -0.10 16.09
CA GLY A 213 -9.00 1.20 15.40
C GLY A 213 -7.77 2.06 15.68
N GLY A 214 -6.82 1.62 16.50
CA GLY A 214 -5.57 2.33 16.79
C GLY A 214 -4.33 1.53 16.41
N VAL A 215 -3.20 2.20 16.17
CA VAL A 215 -1.87 1.57 16.07
C VAL A 215 -1.41 1.23 17.48
N LYS A 216 -1.44 -0.04 17.83
CA LYS A 216 -1.09 -0.51 19.18
C LYS A 216 0.40 -0.75 19.35
N TYR A 217 1.06 -1.25 18.29
CA TYR A 217 2.50 -1.47 18.27
C TYR A 217 3.06 -0.93 16.96
N SER A 218 4.24 -0.34 17.02
CA SER A 218 4.96 0.15 15.84
C SER A 218 6.46 0.10 16.03
N GLY A 219 7.21 -0.22 14.98
CA GLY A 219 8.68 -0.31 15.01
C GLY A 219 9.23 -1.11 13.85
N GLY A 220 10.45 -1.60 13.98
CA GLY A 220 11.10 -2.49 13.04
C GLY A 220 10.73 -3.96 13.25
N LYS A 221 11.57 -4.87 12.77
CA LYS A 221 11.36 -6.34 12.86
C LYS A 221 11.31 -6.85 14.30
N GLU A 222 11.86 -6.12 15.25
CA GLU A 222 11.81 -6.43 16.70
C GLU A 222 10.38 -6.46 17.27
N GLN A 223 9.42 -5.85 16.57
CA GLN A 223 8.01 -5.89 16.95
C GLN A 223 7.34 -7.23 16.68
N PHE A 224 7.92 -8.08 15.83
CA PHE A 224 7.40 -9.42 15.59
C PHE A 224 7.77 -10.36 16.77
N THR A 225 6.96 -10.33 17.79
CA THR A 225 7.02 -11.25 18.92
C THR A 225 5.74 -12.10 18.97
N GLU A 226 5.85 -13.29 19.55
CA GLU A 226 4.69 -14.18 19.74
C GLU A 226 3.58 -13.45 20.53
N ALA A 227 3.96 -12.65 21.52
CA ALA A 227 3.04 -11.88 22.34
C ALA A 227 2.28 -10.80 21.53
N VAL A 228 2.98 -10.04 20.66
CA VAL A 228 2.36 -9.01 19.80
C VAL A 228 1.43 -9.67 18.78
N ILE A 229 1.87 -10.77 18.17
CA ILE A 229 1.05 -11.48 17.17
C ILE A 229 -0.20 -12.09 17.83
N ASN A 230 -0.05 -12.72 19.00
CA ASN A 230 -1.21 -13.24 19.75
C ASN A 230 -2.17 -12.11 20.13
N ASP A 231 -1.67 -11.00 20.66
CA ASP A 231 -2.52 -9.88 21.06
C ASP A 231 -3.29 -9.29 19.88
N VAL A 232 -2.63 -9.05 18.73
CA VAL A 232 -3.26 -8.37 17.58
C VAL A 232 -4.16 -9.30 16.78
N PHE A 233 -3.71 -10.54 16.55
CA PHE A 233 -4.40 -11.47 15.65
C PHE A 233 -5.22 -12.53 16.41
N GLY A 234 -4.95 -12.75 17.70
CA GLY A 234 -5.60 -13.78 18.50
C GLY A 234 -5.21 -15.20 18.08
N ILE A 235 -3.98 -15.38 17.62
CA ILE A 235 -3.42 -16.67 17.20
C ILE A 235 -2.13 -16.95 17.97
N ASP A 236 -1.91 -18.20 18.30
CA ASP A 236 -0.64 -18.65 18.86
C ASP A 236 0.31 -18.99 17.71
N VAL A 237 1.52 -18.48 17.78
CA VAL A 237 2.57 -18.72 16.80
C VAL A 237 3.85 -19.09 17.51
N ARG A 238 4.80 -19.65 16.78
CA ARG A 238 6.20 -19.79 17.19
C ARG A 238 7.07 -19.04 16.21
N ILE A 239 8.04 -18.30 16.72
CA ILE A 239 9.03 -17.61 15.92
C ILE A 239 10.33 -18.38 16.05
N ILE A 240 10.84 -18.91 14.93
CA ILE A 240 12.11 -19.61 14.87
C ILE A 240 13.10 -18.79 14.06
N ASN A 241 14.37 -18.81 14.48
CA ASN A 241 15.44 -18.25 13.67
C ASN A 241 16.06 -19.38 12.85
N HIS A 242 16.06 -19.24 11.53
CA HIS A 242 16.69 -20.17 10.60
C HIS A 242 17.63 -19.38 9.70
N GLU A 243 18.92 -19.69 9.78
CA GLU A 243 19.99 -19.04 9.00
C GLU A 243 20.03 -17.49 9.14
N GLY A 244 19.65 -16.97 10.30
CA GLY A 244 19.61 -15.53 10.58
C GLY A 244 18.28 -14.84 10.22
N GLU A 245 17.34 -15.56 9.63
CA GLU A 245 16.00 -15.07 9.31
C GLU A 245 14.96 -15.60 10.31
N ASN A 246 14.05 -14.74 10.74
CA ASN A 246 12.95 -15.13 11.60
C ASN A 246 11.78 -15.63 10.75
N ILE A 247 11.29 -16.83 11.08
CA ILE A 247 10.14 -17.46 10.42
C ILE A 247 9.02 -17.63 11.44
N ILE A 248 7.83 -17.16 11.12
CA ILE A 248 6.63 -17.31 11.92
C ILE A 248 5.93 -18.60 11.50
N LEU A 249 5.82 -19.54 12.43
CA LEU A 249 5.09 -20.78 12.24
C LEU A 249 3.74 -20.68 12.97
N GLY A 250 2.66 -21.11 12.33
CA GLY A 250 1.36 -21.24 12.99
C GLY A 250 1.46 -22.23 14.15
N GLY A 251 1.03 -21.83 15.34
CA GLY A 251 0.92 -22.72 16.49
C GLY A 251 -0.18 -23.74 16.25
N LYS A 252 0.04 -25.02 16.61
CA LYS A 252 -1.06 -25.98 16.73
C LYS A 252 -1.94 -25.49 17.88
N LYS A 253 -3.27 -25.38 17.68
CA LYS A 253 -4.19 -25.39 18.80
C LYS A 253 -3.88 -26.66 19.59
N ASN A 254 -3.41 -26.53 20.84
CA ASN A 254 -3.46 -27.66 21.75
C ASN A 254 -4.94 -27.98 21.94
N GLU A 255 -5.39 -29.06 21.34
CA GLU A 255 -6.65 -29.66 21.72
C GLU A 255 -6.51 -30.14 23.16
N THR A 256 -7.11 -29.39 24.08
CA THR A 256 -7.45 -29.80 25.44
C THR A 256 -8.91 -30.14 25.49
#